data_cb1309b76a0c652257be35735076031d
#
_entry.id   cb1309b76a0c652257be35735076031d
#
_cell.length_a   1.000
_cell.length_b   1.000
_cell.length_c   1.000
_cell.angle_alpha   90.00
_cell.angle_beta   90.00
_cell.angle_gamma   90.00
#
_symmetry.space_group_name_H-M   'P 1'
#
loop_
_entity.id
_entity.type
_entity.pdbx_description
1 polymer ?
#
loop_
_entity_poly.entity_id
_entity_poly.type
_entity_poly.pdbx_seq_one_letter_code
_entity_poly.pdbx_strand_id
1 'polypeptide(L)'
;MKENKEASIIALAWPRTRVRRIGVWYDQITRWLGFITGDYYKAGHAAAVLVDHSNGALQYFDFGRYHTPEKMGRLRSEKTDPELKLETRAIWRGDGEIVNIGEILSEIDRHTATHGDGVMYASVIPDIDPVKALRFTHDLQREGLVHYGPFDLRGTNCSRFVRDIIRNSVQNVRTKIRLSIPWMITPATKWTILNASPNGEYFEIRGDVMLHLQLSIIKRLEGLFQIIANKNKLRPALVKEADYVQNTCTDGTC
;
A
#
# COMPACT_ATOMS: atom_id res chain seq x y z
N MET A 1 30.91 -8.13 13.74
CA MET A 1 30.09 -7.00 13.27
C MET A 1 28.96 -7.61 12.47
N LYS A 2 27.70 -7.53 12.93
CA LYS A 2 26.55 -7.81 12.07
C LYS A 2 26.51 -6.68 11.03
N GLU A 3 26.73 -7.00 9.76
CA GLU A 3 26.33 -6.09 8.69
C GLU A 3 24.83 -5.84 8.87
N ASN A 4 24.49 -4.67 9.36
CA ASN A 4 23.11 -4.20 9.44
C ASN A 4 22.66 -3.91 8.02
N LYS A 5 22.23 -4.95 7.31
CA LYS A 5 21.52 -4.79 6.03
C LYS A 5 20.11 -4.33 6.37
N GLU A 6 20.01 -3.04 6.69
CA GLU A 6 18.73 -2.41 6.97
C GLU A 6 18.08 -1.98 5.67
N ALA A 7 16.80 -2.20 5.59
CA ALA A 7 15.94 -1.73 4.51
C ALA A 7 14.63 -1.25 5.11
N SER A 8 13.90 -0.47 4.32
CA SER A 8 12.51 -0.11 4.61
C SER A 8 11.61 -0.53 3.45
N ILE A 9 10.32 -0.67 3.73
CA ILE A 9 9.29 -0.73 2.69
C ILE A 9 8.43 0.53 2.80
N ILE A 10 8.25 1.23 1.68
CA ILE A 10 7.19 2.22 1.54
C ILE A 10 5.99 1.47 0.98
N ALA A 11 4.95 1.30 1.79
CA ALA A 11 3.71 0.69 1.37
C ALA A 11 2.78 1.76 0.81
N LEU A 12 2.20 1.51 -0.37
CA LEU A 12 1.41 2.45 -1.15
C LEU A 12 0.00 1.93 -1.39
N ALA A 13 -0.99 2.82 -1.36
CA ALA A 13 -2.36 2.50 -1.71
C ALA A 13 -3.08 3.66 -2.41
N TRP A 14 -3.83 3.34 -3.45
CA TRP A 14 -4.79 4.21 -4.15
C TRP A 14 -6.18 3.62 -4.03
N PRO A 15 -6.93 3.91 -2.96
CA PRO A 15 -8.21 3.24 -2.67
C PRO A 15 -9.31 3.50 -3.71
N ARG A 16 -9.16 4.54 -4.54
CA ARG A 16 -10.16 4.94 -5.54
C ARG A 16 -9.87 4.43 -6.95
N THR A 17 -8.73 3.78 -7.17
CA THR A 17 -8.39 3.19 -8.48
C THR A 17 -9.49 2.22 -8.93
N ARG A 18 -9.97 2.40 -10.16
CA ARG A 18 -11.00 1.57 -10.76
C ARG A 18 -10.39 0.35 -11.42
N VAL A 19 -10.87 -0.82 -11.10
CA VAL A 19 -10.43 -2.09 -11.70
C VAL A 19 -11.55 -2.65 -12.56
N ARG A 20 -11.25 -3.00 -13.82
CA ARG A 20 -12.24 -3.57 -14.77
C ARG A 20 -12.76 -4.92 -14.27
N ARG A 21 -14.09 -5.13 -14.41
CA ARG A 21 -14.75 -6.40 -14.08
C ARG A 21 -14.32 -7.53 -15.02
N ILE A 22 -14.38 -8.76 -14.51
CA ILE A 22 -14.06 -9.98 -15.26
C ILE A 22 -15.16 -11.06 -15.19
N GLY A 23 -16.37 -10.71 -14.71
CA GLY A 23 -17.49 -11.68 -14.69
C GLY A 23 -17.24 -12.90 -13.78
N VAL A 24 -16.95 -12.65 -12.50
CA VAL A 24 -16.74 -13.74 -11.52
C VAL A 24 -17.97 -14.01 -10.67
N TRP A 25 -18.07 -15.21 -10.09
CA TRP A 25 -19.25 -15.66 -9.32
C TRP A 25 -19.63 -14.75 -8.15
N TYR A 26 -18.69 -14.04 -7.58
CA TYR A 26 -18.93 -13.09 -6.47
C TYR A 26 -19.36 -11.69 -6.94
N ASP A 27 -19.48 -11.44 -8.25
CA ASP A 27 -19.89 -10.12 -8.80
C ASP A 27 -21.29 -9.69 -8.31
N GLN A 28 -22.21 -10.65 -8.15
CA GLN A 28 -23.54 -10.36 -7.62
C GLN A 28 -23.48 -9.91 -6.16
N ILE A 29 -22.65 -10.57 -5.33
CA ILE A 29 -22.48 -10.24 -3.91
C ILE A 29 -21.81 -8.88 -3.77
N THR A 30 -20.75 -8.61 -4.55
CA THR A 30 -20.02 -7.35 -4.52
C THR A 30 -20.84 -6.18 -5.10
N ARG A 31 -21.74 -6.43 -6.05
CA ARG A 31 -22.71 -5.45 -6.53
C ARG A 31 -23.72 -5.11 -5.44
N TRP A 32 -24.28 -6.10 -4.77
CA TRP A 32 -25.21 -5.89 -3.66
C TRP A 32 -24.57 -5.15 -2.48
N LEU A 33 -23.28 -5.37 -2.24
CA LEU A 33 -22.47 -4.64 -1.25
C LEU A 33 -22.00 -3.24 -1.70
N GLY A 34 -22.37 -2.77 -2.91
CA GLY A 34 -22.05 -1.43 -3.40
C GLY A 34 -20.59 -1.22 -3.85
N PHE A 35 -19.81 -2.30 -4.03
CA PHE A 35 -18.43 -2.23 -4.50
C PHE A 35 -18.30 -2.12 -6.03
N ILE A 36 -19.40 -2.27 -6.77
CA ILE A 36 -19.43 -2.21 -8.22
C ILE A 36 -20.17 -0.94 -8.68
N THR A 37 -19.57 -0.22 -9.63
CA THR A 37 -20.21 0.90 -10.34
C THR A 37 -20.01 0.68 -11.84
N GLY A 38 -21.07 0.31 -12.56
CA GLY A 38 -20.98 -0.05 -13.98
C GLY A 38 -20.11 -1.30 -14.17
N ASP A 39 -19.11 -1.21 -15.05
CA ASP A 39 -18.18 -2.29 -15.37
C ASP A 39 -16.89 -2.27 -14.53
N TYR A 40 -16.86 -1.50 -13.44
CA TYR A 40 -15.67 -1.34 -12.63
C TYR A 40 -15.94 -1.64 -11.17
N TYR A 41 -14.94 -2.28 -10.52
CA TYR A 41 -14.84 -2.38 -9.07
C TYR A 41 -14.16 -1.13 -8.52
N LYS A 42 -14.64 -0.64 -7.41
CA LYS A 42 -13.88 0.28 -6.54
C LYS A 42 -12.93 -0.54 -5.66
N ALA A 43 -12.00 -1.24 -6.27
CA ALA A 43 -11.15 -2.20 -5.55
C ALA A 43 -9.87 -1.55 -5.00
N GLY A 44 -9.51 -0.38 -5.51
CA GLY A 44 -8.24 0.26 -5.21
C GLY A 44 -7.03 -0.48 -5.79
N HIS A 45 -5.87 0.18 -5.71
CA HIS A 45 -4.57 -0.41 -6.06
C HIS A 45 -3.62 -0.30 -4.87
N ALA A 46 -2.63 -1.20 -4.79
CA ALA A 46 -1.59 -1.17 -3.76
C ALA A 46 -0.26 -1.64 -4.35
N ALA A 47 0.83 -1.04 -3.85
CA ALA A 47 2.19 -1.33 -4.26
C ALA A 47 3.14 -1.25 -3.06
N ALA A 48 4.36 -1.73 -3.24
CA ALA A 48 5.43 -1.66 -2.27
C ALA A 48 6.70 -1.14 -2.94
N VAL A 49 7.42 -0.24 -2.28
CA VAL A 49 8.76 0.16 -2.68
C VAL A 49 9.74 -0.33 -1.63
N LEU A 50 10.65 -1.22 -2.01
CA LEU A 50 11.77 -1.62 -1.17
C LEU A 50 12.86 -0.54 -1.27
N VAL A 51 13.30 -0.04 -0.14
CA VAL A 51 14.32 1.00 -0.01
C VAL A 51 15.56 0.38 0.60
N ASP A 52 16.63 0.33 -0.16
CA ASP A 52 17.92 -0.19 0.29
C ASP A 52 18.70 0.90 1.03
N HIS A 53 18.92 0.71 2.33
CA HIS A 53 19.65 1.68 3.15
C HIS A 53 21.14 1.80 2.81
N SER A 54 21.71 0.80 2.14
CA SER A 54 23.15 0.81 1.81
C SER A 54 23.50 1.81 0.71
N ASN A 55 22.55 2.08 -0.20
CA ASN A 55 22.80 2.91 -1.38
C ASN A 55 21.64 3.84 -1.76
N GLY A 56 20.53 3.81 -1.02
CA GLY A 56 19.33 4.60 -1.28
C GLY A 56 18.49 4.15 -2.46
N ALA A 57 18.79 3.00 -3.06
CA ALA A 57 18.07 2.50 -4.23
C ALA A 57 16.62 2.16 -3.88
N LEU A 58 15.71 2.50 -4.80
CA LEU A 58 14.29 2.25 -4.71
C LEU A 58 13.90 1.16 -5.70
N GLN A 59 13.22 0.12 -5.23
CA GLN A 59 12.70 -0.94 -6.09
C GLN A 59 11.19 -1.02 -5.93
N TYR A 60 10.46 -0.62 -6.97
CA TYR A 60 9.00 -0.66 -7.00
C TYR A 60 8.50 -2.05 -7.35
N PHE A 61 7.45 -2.50 -6.65
CA PHE A 61 6.77 -3.76 -6.87
C PHE A 61 5.26 -3.59 -6.76
N ASP A 62 4.51 -4.10 -7.72
CA ASP A 62 3.07 -4.24 -7.62
C ASP A 62 2.57 -5.56 -8.22
N PHE A 63 1.43 -6.03 -7.75
CA PHE A 63 0.79 -7.23 -8.26
C PHE A 63 -0.56 -6.89 -8.88
N GLY A 64 -0.77 -7.30 -10.13
CA GLY A 64 -2.00 -6.98 -10.84
C GLY A 64 -2.22 -7.81 -12.10
N ARG A 65 -3.32 -7.51 -12.79
CA ARG A 65 -3.72 -8.16 -14.04
C ARG A 65 -3.16 -7.45 -15.26
N TYR A 66 -1.85 -7.34 -15.35
CA TYR A 66 -1.14 -6.64 -16.39
C TYR A 66 -0.85 -7.55 -17.58
N HIS A 67 -1.62 -7.40 -18.67
CA HIS A 67 -1.48 -8.24 -19.89
C HIS A 67 -1.47 -9.75 -19.56
N THR A 68 -2.37 -10.17 -18.66
CA THR A 68 -2.49 -11.57 -18.22
C THR A 68 -3.83 -12.16 -18.68
N PRO A 69 -3.94 -13.49 -18.82
CA PRO A 69 -5.22 -14.17 -19.02
C PRO A 69 -6.22 -13.85 -17.91
N GLU A 70 -7.50 -14.09 -18.17
CA GLU A 70 -8.54 -13.91 -17.17
C GLU A 70 -8.24 -14.67 -15.88
N LYS A 71 -8.54 -14.04 -14.74
CA LYS A 71 -8.32 -14.58 -13.39
C LYS A 71 -6.86 -14.80 -13.01
N MET A 72 -5.92 -14.37 -13.83
CA MET A 72 -4.50 -14.41 -13.53
C MET A 72 -3.96 -13.02 -13.27
N GLY A 73 -2.86 -12.94 -12.52
CA GLY A 73 -2.09 -11.74 -12.28
C GLY A 73 -0.61 -12.06 -12.30
N ARG A 74 0.22 -11.02 -12.33
CA ARG A 74 1.67 -11.13 -12.23
C ARG A 74 2.26 -10.03 -11.36
N LEU A 75 3.44 -10.29 -10.79
CA LEU A 75 4.22 -9.28 -10.10
C LEU A 75 5.06 -8.50 -11.11
N ARG A 76 4.96 -7.16 -11.03
CA ARG A 76 5.80 -6.25 -11.82
C ARG A 76 6.91 -5.63 -10.95
N SER A 77 8.02 -5.33 -11.60
CA SER A 77 9.11 -4.50 -11.11
C SER A 77 9.88 -3.93 -12.31
N GLU A 78 10.86 -3.07 -12.08
CA GLU A 78 11.73 -2.56 -13.15
C GLU A 78 12.40 -3.66 -14.00
N LYS A 79 12.58 -4.87 -13.45
CA LYS A 79 13.16 -6.02 -14.16
C LYS A 79 12.23 -6.62 -15.20
N THR A 80 10.93 -6.57 -14.96
CA THR A 80 9.89 -7.11 -15.86
C THR A 80 9.21 -6.04 -16.67
N ASP A 81 9.19 -4.82 -16.17
CA ASP A 81 8.52 -3.64 -16.73
C ASP A 81 9.43 -2.42 -16.48
N PRO A 82 10.41 -2.16 -17.40
CA PRO A 82 11.44 -1.13 -17.18
C PRO A 82 10.91 0.27 -16.93
N GLU A 83 9.68 0.53 -17.38
CA GLU A 83 8.99 1.79 -17.12
C GLU A 83 8.66 2.02 -15.64
N LEU A 84 8.77 1.02 -14.77
CA LEU A 84 8.56 1.15 -13.31
C LEU A 84 9.82 1.59 -12.55
N LYS A 85 10.90 1.88 -13.26
CA LYS A 85 12.13 2.36 -12.65
C LYS A 85 11.89 3.71 -11.97
N LEU A 86 12.33 3.82 -10.71
CA LEU A 86 12.37 5.07 -9.97
C LEU A 86 13.77 5.65 -10.06
N GLU A 87 13.87 6.95 -10.34
CA GLU A 87 15.15 7.64 -10.52
C GLU A 87 15.65 8.30 -9.22
N THR A 88 14.72 8.70 -8.34
CA THR A 88 15.05 9.24 -7.02
C THR A 88 15.74 8.19 -6.16
N ARG A 89 16.68 8.64 -5.33
CA ARG A 89 17.32 7.82 -4.30
C ARG A 89 16.93 8.31 -2.91
N ALA A 90 16.74 7.40 -1.98
CA ALA A 90 16.47 7.76 -0.59
C ALA A 90 17.72 8.37 0.06
N ILE A 91 17.52 9.45 0.79
CA ILE A 91 18.52 10.13 1.61
C ILE A 91 18.16 9.92 3.07
N TRP A 92 19.11 9.44 3.87
CA TRP A 92 18.92 9.08 5.27
C TRP A 92 19.45 10.15 6.21
N ARG A 93 18.72 10.34 7.32
CA ARG A 93 19.26 10.96 8.52
C ARG A 93 19.85 9.89 9.43
N GLY A 94 20.75 10.28 10.34
CA GLY A 94 21.43 9.33 11.23
C GLY A 94 20.52 8.53 12.18
N ASP A 95 19.25 8.91 12.30
CA ASP A 95 18.20 8.20 13.06
C ASP A 95 17.40 7.18 12.21
N GLY A 96 17.74 7.02 10.93
CA GLY A 96 17.07 6.11 10.00
C GLY A 96 15.83 6.69 9.30
N GLU A 97 15.57 7.98 9.47
CA GLU A 97 14.48 8.68 8.77
C GLU A 97 14.85 8.97 7.30
N ILE A 98 13.91 8.78 6.38
CA ILE A 98 14.05 9.17 4.97
C ILE A 98 13.77 10.67 4.85
N VAL A 99 14.82 11.47 4.66
CA VAL A 99 14.73 12.95 4.65
C VAL A 99 13.95 13.47 3.44
N ASN A 100 14.14 12.84 2.27
CA ASN A 100 13.51 13.24 1.02
C ASN A 100 12.27 12.40 0.66
N ILE A 101 11.53 11.92 1.65
CA ILE A 101 10.32 11.10 1.42
C ILE A 101 9.30 11.81 0.51
N GLY A 102 9.20 13.15 0.60
CA GLY A 102 8.32 13.95 -0.24
C GLY A 102 8.67 13.87 -1.73
N GLU A 103 9.97 13.90 -2.09
CA GLU A 103 10.44 13.75 -3.47
C GLU A 103 10.11 12.36 -4.02
N ILE A 104 10.38 11.32 -3.21
CA ILE A 104 10.07 9.94 -3.58
C ILE A 104 8.58 9.76 -3.84
N LEU A 105 7.72 10.22 -2.92
CA LEU A 105 6.28 10.07 -3.06
C LEU A 105 5.73 10.91 -4.21
N SER A 106 6.29 12.09 -4.48
CA SER A 106 5.93 12.92 -5.63
C SER A 106 6.31 12.28 -6.96
N GLU A 107 7.48 11.62 -7.04
CA GLU A 107 7.86 10.86 -8.22
C GLU A 107 6.84 9.73 -8.48
N ILE A 108 6.52 8.96 -7.44
CA ILE A 108 5.59 7.82 -7.55
C ILE A 108 4.18 8.28 -7.95
N ASP A 109 3.67 9.38 -7.39
CA ASP A 109 2.33 9.89 -7.68
C ASP A 109 2.19 10.36 -9.14
N ARG A 110 3.27 10.95 -9.70
CA ARG A 110 3.31 11.37 -11.11
C ARG A 110 3.62 10.23 -12.08
N HIS A 111 4.00 9.08 -11.57
CA HIS A 111 4.47 7.96 -12.38
C HIS A 111 3.30 7.17 -12.96
N THR A 112 2.97 7.44 -14.23
CA THR A 112 1.78 6.87 -14.90
C THR A 112 1.78 5.35 -14.99
N ALA A 113 2.95 4.71 -15.05
CA ALA A 113 3.07 3.25 -15.13
C ALA A 113 2.62 2.54 -13.84
N THR A 114 2.50 3.24 -12.70
CA THR A 114 1.97 2.69 -11.45
C THR A 114 0.48 2.37 -11.53
N HIS A 115 -0.24 2.97 -12.49
CA HIS A 115 -1.68 2.87 -12.64
C HIS A 115 -2.49 3.27 -11.38
N GLY A 116 -1.86 3.98 -10.44
CA GLY A 116 -2.55 4.60 -9.32
C GLY A 116 -3.45 5.75 -9.79
N ASP A 117 -4.63 5.90 -9.19
CA ASP A 117 -5.55 6.99 -9.53
C ASP A 117 -6.11 7.64 -8.27
N GLY A 118 -6.13 8.98 -8.28
CA GLY A 118 -6.64 9.81 -7.20
C GLY A 118 -5.68 9.91 -6.01
N VAL A 119 -6.21 9.93 -4.81
CA VAL A 119 -5.41 10.12 -3.58
C VAL A 119 -4.54 8.90 -3.30
N MET A 120 -3.24 9.11 -3.19
CA MET A 120 -2.27 8.10 -2.74
C MET A 120 -2.08 8.18 -1.23
N TYR A 121 -2.07 7.02 -0.58
CA TYR A 121 -1.69 6.85 0.82
C TYR A 121 -0.37 6.09 0.88
N ALA A 122 0.54 6.52 1.76
CA ALA A 122 1.83 5.87 1.93
C ALA A 122 2.18 5.72 3.41
N SER A 123 2.88 4.66 3.78
CA SER A 123 3.53 4.54 5.09
C SER A 123 4.91 3.91 4.94
N VAL A 124 5.84 4.33 5.80
CA VAL A 124 7.19 3.78 5.85
C VAL A 124 7.25 2.72 6.93
N ILE A 125 7.68 1.53 6.57
CA ILE A 125 7.88 0.40 7.47
C ILE A 125 9.38 0.13 7.59
N PRO A 126 9.99 0.47 8.72
CA PRO A 126 11.41 0.18 8.97
C PRO A 126 11.64 -1.29 9.32
N ASP A 127 12.87 -1.62 9.61
CA ASP A 127 13.31 -2.95 10.10
C ASP A 127 12.95 -4.09 9.14
N ILE A 128 13.14 -3.86 7.85
CA ILE A 128 12.92 -4.86 6.80
C ILE A 128 14.21 -5.65 6.55
N ASP A 129 14.09 -6.95 6.49
CA ASP A 129 15.13 -7.85 5.98
C ASP A 129 15.08 -7.85 4.44
N PRO A 130 16.04 -7.18 3.76
CA PRO A 130 16.01 -7.03 2.32
C PRO A 130 16.15 -8.37 1.59
N VAL A 131 16.86 -9.33 2.17
CA VAL A 131 17.05 -10.66 1.58
C VAL A 131 15.72 -11.41 1.54
N LYS A 132 14.94 -11.35 2.61
CA LYS A 132 13.61 -11.98 2.65
C LYS A 132 12.62 -11.29 1.73
N ALA A 133 12.63 -9.93 1.68
CA ALA A 133 11.78 -9.18 0.78
C ALA A 133 12.06 -9.53 -0.69
N LEU A 134 13.34 -9.50 -1.10
CA LEU A 134 13.74 -9.83 -2.46
C LEU A 134 13.49 -11.30 -2.80
N ARG A 135 13.72 -12.21 -1.87
CA ARG A 135 13.39 -13.63 -2.09
C ARG A 135 11.90 -13.80 -2.37
N PHE A 136 11.04 -13.21 -1.53
CA PHE A 136 9.59 -13.29 -1.72
C PHE A 136 9.15 -12.74 -3.08
N THR A 137 9.68 -11.59 -3.51
CA THR A 137 9.34 -11.01 -4.81
C THR A 137 9.88 -11.83 -5.98
N HIS A 138 11.12 -12.34 -5.89
CA HIS A 138 11.70 -13.17 -6.93
C HIS A 138 10.99 -14.52 -7.05
N ASP A 139 10.57 -15.13 -5.93
CA ASP A 139 9.82 -16.37 -5.97
C ASP A 139 8.48 -16.17 -6.68
N LEU A 140 7.76 -15.08 -6.36
CA LEU A 140 6.49 -14.75 -7.01
C LEU A 140 6.67 -14.37 -8.50
N GLN A 141 7.75 -13.67 -8.87
CA GLN A 141 8.05 -13.37 -10.27
C GLN A 141 8.40 -14.64 -11.07
N ARG A 142 9.12 -15.58 -10.47
CA ARG A 142 9.47 -16.86 -11.08
C ARG A 142 8.28 -17.77 -11.28
N GLU A 143 7.28 -17.72 -10.39
CA GLU A 143 5.99 -18.39 -10.55
C GLU A 143 5.24 -17.87 -11.79
N GLY A 144 5.46 -16.59 -12.15
CA GLY A 144 4.93 -15.94 -13.35
C GLY A 144 3.46 -15.59 -13.21
N LEU A 145 2.56 -16.42 -13.74
CA LEU A 145 1.13 -16.19 -13.69
C LEU A 145 0.51 -16.85 -12.46
N VAL A 146 -0.05 -16.04 -11.59
CA VAL A 146 -0.66 -16.47 -10.32
C VAL A 146 -2.15 -16.13 -10.32
N HIS A 147 -2.98 -16.96 -9.73
CA HIS A 147 -4.40 -16.66 -9.58
C HIS A 147 -4.63 -15.30 -8.93
N TYR A 148 -5.49 -14.48 -9.54
CA TYR A 148 -5.83 -13.14 -9.07
C TYR A 148 -7.26 -13.08 -8.57
N GLY A 149 -7.45 -12.76 -7.31
CA GLY A 149 -8.80 -12.52 -6.79
C GLY A 149 -8.82 -12.25 -5.29
N PRO A 150 -9.85 -11.54 -4.81
CA PRO A 150 -9.99 -11.23 -3.38
C PRO A 150 -10.33 -12.48 -2.54
N PHE A 151 -10.96 -13.48 -3.14
CA PHE A 151 -11.44 -14.70 -2.47
C PHE A 151 -10.76 -15.97 -2.98
N ASP A 152 -9.80 -15.88 -3.89
CA ASP A 152 -9.06 -17.05 -4.36
C ASP A 152 -7.89 -17.34 -3.41
N LEU A 153 -7.99 -18.45 -2.68
CA LEU A 153 -6.97 -18.87 -1.72
C LEU A 153 -5.70 -19.42 -2.39
N ARG A 154 -5.78 -19.81 -3.68
CA ARG A 154 -4.64 -20.34 -4.44
C ARG A 154 -3.75 -19.24 -5.02
N GLY A 155 -4.18 -17.97 -4.88
CA GLY A 155 -3.49 -16.85 -5.49
C GLY A 155 -3.38 -15.64 -4.56
N THR A 156 -3.16 -14.48 -5.15
CA THR A 156 -3.03 -13.22 -4.44
C THR A 156 -3.74 -12.07 -5.17
N ASN A 157 -3.63 -10.86 -4.64
CA ASN A 157 -3.98 -9.59 -5.27
C ASN A 157 -3.07 -8.49 -4.75
N CYS A 158 -3.20 -7.25 -5.27
CA CYS A 158 -2.33 -6.14 -4.89
C CYS A 158 -2.25 -5.93 -3.37
N SER A 159 -3.37 -5.96 -2.67
CA SER A 159 -3.41 -5.71 -1.21
C SER A 159 -2.80 -6.86 -0.40
N ARG A 160 -3.07 -8.11 -0.77
CA ARG A 160 -2.44 -9.28 -0.15
C ARG A 160 -0.94 -9.32 -0.41
N PHE A 161 -0.51 -9.01 -1.63
CA PHE A 161 0.90 -8.92 -1.98
C PHE A 161 1.64 -7.94 -1.06
N VAL A 162 1.13 -6.69 -0.92
CA VAL A 162 1.75 -5.69 -0.04
C VAL A 162 1.78 -6.15 1.42
N ARG A 163 0.70 -6.74 1.92
CA ARG A 163 0.67 -7.33 3.26
C ARG A 163 1.74 -8.41 3.42
N ASP A 164 1.83 -9.30 2.46
CA ASP A 164 2.64 -10.52 2.57
C ASP A 164 4.13 -10.24 2.38
N ILE A 165 4.54 -9.30 1.50
CA ILE A 165 5.94 -8.88 1.42
C ILE A 165 6.40 -8.27 2.75
N ILE A 166 5.57 -7.41 3.39
CA ILE A 166 5.90 -6.82 4.68
C ILE A 166 5.97 -7.91 5.77
N ARG A 167 4.96 -8.79 5.87
CA ARG A 167 4.93 -9.86 6.88
C ARG A 167 6.10 -10.83 6.78
N ASN A 168 6.55 -11.13 5.57
CA ASN A 168 7.66 -12.06 5.35
C ASN A 168 9.02 -11.42 5.66
N SER A 169 9.15 -10.10 5.56
CA SER A 169 10.43 -9.40 5.67
C SER A 169 10.58 -8.53 6.91
N VAL A 170 9.50 -8.03 7.53
CA VAL A 170 9.59 -7.19 8.72
C VAL A 170 10.16 -7.98 9.92
N GLN A 171 11.13 -7.39 10.62
CA GLN A 171 11.72 -7.98 11.83
C GLN A 171 10.85 -7.70 13.06
N ASN A 172 10.12 -6.58 13.08
CA ASN A 172 9.26 -6.19 14.19
C ASN A 172 8.04 -7.13 14.34
N VAL A 173 8.04 -7.94 15.40
CA VAL A 173 7.00 -8.94 15.69
C VAL A 173 5.61 -8.31 15.86
N ARG A 174 5.52 -7.12 16.46
CA ARG A 174 4.23 -6.43 16.66
C ARG A 174 3.59 -6.05 15.32
N THR A 175 4.38 -5.56 14.38
CA THR A 175 3.91 -5.25 13.01
C THR A 175 3.47 -6.53 12.30
N LYS A 176 4.24 -7.61 12.44
CA LYS A 176 3.92 -8.92 11.87
C LYS A 176 2.58 -9.46 12.39
N ILE A 177 2.34 -9.38 13.69
CA ILE A 177 1.08 -9.78 14.33
C ILE A 177 -0.07 -8.89 13.84
N ARG A 178 0.08 -7.57 13.82
CA ARG A 178 -0.97 -6.64 13.34
C ARG A 178 -1.41 -6.95 11.92
N LEU A 179 -0.48 -7.24 11.02
CA LEU A 179 -0.79 -7.59 9.63
C LEU A 179 -1.35 -9.01 9.47
N SER A 180 -1.28 -9.83 10.51
CA SER A 180 -1.90 -11.17 10.53
C SER A 180 -3.36 -11.13 10.96
N ILE A 181 -3.82 -10.05 11.58
CA ILE A 181 -5.19 -9.84 12.08
C ILE A 181 -5.80 -8.62 11.32
N PRO A 182 -7.04 -8.68 10.83
CA PRO A 182 -7.99 -9.79 10.89
C PRO A 182 -7.69 -10.86 9.82
N TRP A 183 -8.26 -12.03 10.02
CA TRP A 183 -8.21 -13.18 9.10
C TRP A 183 -9.02 -12.92 7.81
N MET A 184 -9.02 -11.70 7.32
CA MET A 184 -9.65 -11.36 6.06
C MET A 184 -8.84 -11.95 4.91
N ILE A 185 -9.53 -12.60 4.01
CA ILE A 185 -8.96 -13.17 2.79
C ILE A 185 -8.25 -12.07 1.99
N THR A 186 -8.82 -10.85 2.00
CA THR A 186 -8.22 -9.68 1.36
C THR A 186 -8.40 -8.45 2.24
N PRO A 187 -7.34 -7.86 2.77
CA PRO A 187 -7.42 -6.57 3.47
C PRO A 187 -7.73 -5.44 2.48
N ALA A 188 -8.43 -4.42 2.93
CA ALA A 188 -8.56 -3.19 2.15
C ALA A 188 -7.18 -2.54 1.96
N THR A 189 -6.93 -1.95 0.79
CA THR A 189 -5.63 -1.35 0.45
C THR A 189 -5.17 -0.33 1.48
N LYS A 190 -6.06 0.62 1.84
CA LYS A 190 -5.77 1.64 2.86
C LYS A 190 -5.54 1.02 4.25
N TRP A 191 -6.25 -0.05 4.59
CA TRP A 191 -6.08 -0.73 5.88
C TRP A 191 -4.66 -1.27 6.06
N THR A 192 -4.10 -1.91 5.02
CA THR A 192 -2.73 -2.43 5.05
C THR A 192 -1.72 -1.32 5.34
N ILE A 193 -1.85 -0.17 4.66
CA ILE A 193 -0.97 0.98 4.86
C ILE A 193 -1.02 1.48 6.30
N LEU A 194 -2.22 1.72 6.82
CA LEU A 194 -2.41 2.29 8.17
C LEU A 194 -1.95 1.34 9.29
N ASN A 195 -2.04 0.04 9.07
CA ASN A 195 -1.66 -0.96 10.08
C ASN A 195 -0.22 -1.45 9.94
N ALA A 196 0.42 -1.27 8.80
CA ALA A 196 1.82 -1.59 8.59
C ALA A 196 2.75 -0.64 9.35
N SER A 197 2.43 0.66 9.38
CA SER A 197 3.24 1.66 10.09
C SER A 197 3.36 1.34 11.59
N PRO A 198 4.56 1.30 12.17
CA PRO A 198 4.75 1.05 13.61
C PRO A 198 4.05 2.09 14.49
N ASN A 199 4.20 3.37 14.15
CA ASN A 199 3.75 4.51 14.94
C ASN A 199 2.37 5.05 14.51
N GLY A 200 1.78 4.52 13.43
CA GLY A 200 0.54 5.03 12.85
C GLY A 200 0.71 6.22 11.94
N GLU A 201 1.92 6.58 11.63
CA GLU A 201 2.24 7.64 10.70
C GLU A 201 1.98 7.19 9.28
N TYR A 202 1.40 8.08 8.49
CA TYR A 202 1.16 7.87 7.08
C TYR A 202 1.10 9.20 6.34
N PHE A 203 1.31 9.13 5.05
CA PHE A 203 1.23 10.27 4.15
C PHE A 203 -0.03 10.15 3.30
N GLU A 204 -0.67 11.27 3.04
CA GLU A 204 -1.75 11.41 2.08
C GLU A 204 -1.30 12.40 1.01
N ILE A 205 -1.26 11.93 -0.24
CA ILE A 205 -0.80 12.73 -1.38
C ILE A 205 -1.99 12.98 -2.32
N ARG A 206 -2.18 14.25 -2.68
CA ARG A 206 -3.21 14.72 -3.61
C ARG A 206 -2.56 15.71 -4.59
N GLY A 207 -2.02 15.21 -5.68
CA GLY A 207 -1.22 16.03 -6.59
C GLY A 207 -0.01 16.63 -5.87
N ASP A 208 0.12 17.94 -5.86
CA ASP A 208 1.26 18.62 -5.22
C ASP A 208 1.14 18.79 -3.71
N VAL A 209 0.01 18.36 -3.10
CA VAL A 209 -0.21 18.47 -1.66
C VAL A 209 0.12 17.15 -0.98
N MET A 210 1.05 17.18 -0.04
CA MET A 210 1.39 16.07 0.83
C MET A 210 1.06 16.43 2.28
N LEU A 211 0.27 15.59 2.93
CA LEU A 211 -0.06 15.70 4.34
C LEU A 211 0.61 14.55 5.09
N HIS A 212 1.35 14.86 6.15
CA HIS A 212 1.87 13.88 7.10
C HIS A 212 0.87 13.76 8.25
N LEU A 213 0.32 12.58 8.46
CA LEU A 213 -0.79 12.32 9.37
C LEU A 213 -0.43 11.19 10.32
N GLN A 214 -1.03 11.21 11.52
CA GLN A 214 -0.86 10.15 12.51
C GLN A 214 -2.20 9.61 12.95
N LEU A 215 -2.34 8.28 12.91
CA LEU A 215 -3.53 7.59 13.39
C LEU A 215 -3.33 7.12 14.83
N SER A 216 -4.22 7.52 15.73
CA SER A 216 -4.17 7.02 17.11
C SER A 216 -4.42 5.50 17.17
N ILE A 217 -3.88 4.84 18.19
CA ILE A 217 -4.06 3.40 18.43
C ILE A 217 -5.54 3.03 18.50
N ILE A 218 -6.36 3.88 19.12
CA ILE A 218 -7.81 3.67 19.24
C ILE A 218 -8.47 3.64 17.87
N LYS A 219 -8.18 4.60 16.98
CA LYS A 219 -8.73 4.64 15.61
C LYS A 219 -8.25 3.47 14.75
N ARG A 220 -7.06 2.94 15.00
CA ARG A 220 -6.58 1.70 14.36
C ARG A 220 -7.42 0.49 14.76
N LEU A 221 -7.73 0.37 16.04
CA LEU A 221 -8.58 -0.71 16.59
C LEU A 221 -10.05 -0.55 16.16
N GLU A 222 -10.58 0.67 16.13
CA GLU A 222 -11.93 0.95 15.61
C GLU A 222 -12.07 0.56 14.13
N GLY A 223 -11.06 0.80 13.29
CA GLY A 223 -11.02 0.33 11.91
C GLY A 223 -11.11 -1.19 11.80
N LEU A 224 -10.50 -1.94 12.74
CA LEU A 224 -10.63 -3.39 12.88
C LEU A 224 -12.06 -3.80 13.25
N PHE A 225 -12.65 -3.13 14.23
CA PHE A 225 -14.02 -3.43 14.71
C PHE A 225 -15.10 -2.99 13.72
N GLN A 226 -14.93 -1.88 13.00
CA GLN A 226 -15.85 -1.45 11.96
C GLN A 226 -15.91 -2.42 10.78
N ILE A 227 -14.80 -3.03 10.43
CA ILE A 227 -14.76 -4.10 9.42
C ILE A 227 -15.50 -5.34 9.92
N ILE A 228 -15.43 -5.65 11.20
CA ILE A 228 -16.12 -6.78 11.84
C ILE A 228 -17.60 -6.47 12.10
N ALA A 229 -17.91 -5.24 12.55
CA ALA A 229 -19.25 -4.82 12.93
C ALA A 229 -20.15 -4.39 11.75
N ASN A 230 -19.58 -3.98 10.63
CA ASN A 230 -20.33 -3.55 9.44
C ASN A 230 -21.02 -4.70 8.67
N LYS A 231 -21.13 -5.88 9.25
CA LYS A 231 -22.10 -6.89 8.77
C LYS A 231 -23.55 -6.41 8.83
N ASN A 232 -23.86 -5.32 9.55
CA ASN A 232 -25.24 -4.91 9.78
C ASN A 232 -25.61 -3.45 9.46
N LYS A 233 -24.69 -2.58 8.99
CA LYS A 233 -25.07 -1.22 8.55
C LYS A 233 -24.06 -0.66 7.55
N LEU A 234 -24.32 -0.83 6.26
CA LEU A 234 -23.73 -0.05 5.18
C LEU A 234 -24.34 1.37 5.18
N ARG A 235 -23.85 2.24 6.04
CA ARG A 235 -23.88 3.68 5.78
C ARG A 235 -22.44 4.14 5.58
N PRO A 236 -22.13 4.96 4.54
CA PRO A 236 -20.83 5.59 4.44
C PRO A 236 -20.64 6.43 5.67
N ALA A 237 -19.69 6.07 6.53
CA ALA A 237 -19.27 6.93 7.60
C ALA A 237 -18.70 8.19 6.95
N LEU A 238 -19.44 9.30 7.04
CA LEU A 238 -18.92 10.62 6.80
C LEU A 238 -17.69 10.75 7.71
N VAL A 239 -16.53 10.81 7.08
CA VAL A 239 -15.31 11.27 7.73
C VAL A 239 -15.63 12.69 8.17
N LYS A 240 -15.99 12.87 9.45
CA LYS A 240 -15.97 14.19 10.04
C LYS A 240 -14.53 14.69 9.89
N GLU A 241 -14.42 15.85 9.30
CA GLU A 241 -13.19 16.61 9.15
C GLU A 241 -12.39 16.50 10.44
N ALA A 242 -11.20 15.91 10.35
CA ALA A 242 -10.21 16.05 11.40
C ALA A 242 -9.85 17.53 11.44
N ASP A 243 -9.88 18.10 12.63
CA ASP A 243 -9.65 19.51 12.91
C ASP A 243 -8.49 20.06 12.10
N TYR A 244 -8.82 20.92 11.17
CA TYR A 244 -7.91 21.68 10.35
C TYR A 244 -7.30 22.75 11.26
N VAL A 245 -6.15 22.47 11.81
CA VAL A 245 -5.34 23.52 12.41
C VAL A 245 -4.76 24.35 11.26
N GLN A 246 -5.51 25.36 10.86
CA GLN A 246 -5.01 26.47 10.06
C GLN A 246 -3.94 27.20 10.89
N ASN A 247 -2.69 26.96 10.63
CA ASN A 247 -1.66 27.94 10.90
C ASN A 247 -1.78 29.03 9.82
N THR A 248 -2.74 29.93 10.01
CA THR A 248 -2.72 31.23 9.36
C THR A 248 -1.59 32.03 9.96
N CYS A 249 -0.55 32.27 9.20
CA CYS A 249 0.33 33.40 9.45
C CYS A 249 -0.52 34.66 9.34
N THR A 250 -0.99 35.18 10.48
CA THR A 250 -1.31 36.60 10.63
C THR A 250 -0.02 37.25 11.09
N ASP A 251 0.63 37.98 10.20
CA ASP A 251 0.99 39.37 10.39
C ASP A 251 1.86 39.84 9.22
N GLY A 252 1.36 40.85 8.55
CA GLY A 252 2.07 41.55 7.52
C GLY A 252 3.23 42.31 8.16
N THR A 253 4.36 42.18 7.53
CA THR A 253 5.37 43.21 7.23
C THR A 253 6.61 42.51 6.68
N CYS A 254 6.91 42.80 5.50
CA CYS A 254 8.12 42.89 4.67
C CYS A 254 7.96 42.23 3.32
#